data_a63018225601d4aa978dcf1d87046292
#
_entry.id   a63018225601d4aa978dcf1d87046292
#
_cell.length_a   1.000
_cell.length_b   1.000
_cell.length_c   1.000
_cell.angle_alpha   90.00
_cell.angle_beta   90.00
_cell.angle_gamma   90.00
#
_symmetry.space_group_name_H-M   'P 1'
#
loop_
_entity.id
_entity.type
_entity.pdbx_description
1 polymer ?
#
loop_
_entity_poly.entity_id
_entity_poly.type
_entity_poly.pdbx_seq_one_letter_code
_entity_poly.pdbx_strand_id
1 'polypeptide(L)'
;MMSAPLTGQLTFLGSGTSQGVPVIACTCAICQSTDPKDHRLRASVLIELPNLTLAIDAGPDFRQQMLRAKVRHLDAILLTHEHKDHIAGLDDIRAFNYQRQADFPIYCTPKVEMALKREFYYAFEANPYPGVPRFEIRHLSVGRFQIDTYQIDAIEVWHHQMQVLGFRFGKMAYITDAKTVSALEKTKLQDLDILVINALHQYPHPSHFNLAEALDFIAEIKPKQSYLTHISHLFGLHEQINATLPDNVQLAYDGLALTFNYSV
;
A
#
# COMPACT_ATOMS: atom_id res chain seq x y z
N MET A 1 34.84 -0.41 -8.53
CA MET A 1 34.04 0.84 -8.44
C MET A 1 32.71 0.44 -7.82
N MET A 2 32.37 0.93 -6.64
CA MET A 2 31.03 0.71 -6.07
C MET A 2 30.06 1.51 -6.94
N SER A 3 29.12 0.85 -7.59
CA SER A 3 28.04 1.53 -8.30
C SER A 3 27.29 2.44 -7.32
N ALA A 4 26.93 3.63 -7.77
CA ALA A 4 26.07 4.51 -6.95
C ALA A 4 24.83 3.73 -6.50
N PRO A 5 24.37 3.90 -5.25
CA PRO A 5 23.19 3.22 -4.78
C PRO A 5 22.00 3.58 -5.68
N LEU A 6 21.26 2.57 -6.11
CA LEU A 6 20.01 2.79 -6.84
C LEU A 6 19.02 3.49 -5.91
N THR A 7 18.36 4.51 -6.41
CA THR A 7 17.31 5.22 -5.67
C THR A 7 15.95 4.88 -6.25
N GLY A 8 14.97 4.68 -5.38
CA GLY A 8 13.56 4.54 -5.73
C GLY A 8 12.75 5.69 -5.15
N GLN A 9 11.53 5.85 -5.63
CA GLN A 9 10.54 6.76 -5.09
C GLN A 9 9.30 5.98 -4.66
N LEU A 10 8.77 6.31 -3.49
CA LEU A 10 7.44 5.90 -3.03
C LEU A 10 6.53 7.11 -3.05
N THR A 11 5.40 7.03 -3.74
CA THR A 11 4.35 8.07 -3.72
C THR A 11 3.08 7.51 -3.10
N PHE A 12 2.54 8.17 -2.07
CA PHE A 12 1.26 7.79 -1.48
C PHE A 12 0.12 8.13 -2.44
N LEU A 13 -0.49 7.13 -3.03
CA LEU A 13 -1.68 7.26 -3.87
C LEU A 13 -2.95 7.44 -3.04
N GLY A 14 -2.94 6.90 -1.85
CA GLY A 14 -3.96 7.06 -0.83
C GLY A 14 -3.40 6.71 0.53
N SER A 15 -3.82 7.41 1.56
CA SER A 15 -3.34 7.27 2.95
C SER A 15 -4.47 6.96 3.94
N GLY A 16 -5.70 6.83 3.45
CA GLY A 16 -6.89 6.60 4.25
C GLY A 16 -7.25 5.14 4.41
N THR A 17 -8.08 4.87 5.42
CA THR A 17 -8.68 3.56 5.70
C THR A 17 -9.74 3.17 4.67
N SER A 18 -10.38 2.02 4.85
CA SER A 18 -11.37 1.41 3.93
C SER A 18 -12.52 2.33 3.49
N GLN A 19 -12.91 3.31 4.30
CA GLN A 19 -13.96 4.27 3.95
C GLN A 19 -13.42 5.51 3.25
N GLY A 20 -12.11 5.75 3.27
CA GLY A 20 -11.51 7.03 2.92
C GLY A 20 -11.86 8.14 3.92
N VAL A 21 -11.35 9.34 3.69
CA VAL A 21 -11.70 10.55 4.44
C VAL A 21 -11.88 11.68 3.43
N PRO A 22 -13.01 12.42 3.44
CA PRO A 22 -14.15 12.34 4.34
C PRO A 22 -15.00 11.07 4.15
N VAL A 23 -15.62 10.64 5.23
CA VAL A 23 -16.58 9.52 5.23
C VAL A 23 -17.97 10.04 4.80
N ILE A 24 -18.67 9.25 3.99
CA ILE A 24 -20.00 9.58 3.48
C ILE A 24 -20.94 9.91 4.66
N ALA A 25 -21.65 11.04 4.56
CA ALA A 25 -22.59 11.57 5.55
C ALA A 25 -21.99 11.91 6.93
N CYS A 26 -20.67 11.90 7.10
CA CYS A 26 -20.01 12.28 8.34
C CYS A 26 -19.83 13.80 8.41
N THR A 27 -20.20 14.40 9.56
CA THR A 27 -20.12 15.83 9.82
C THR A 27 -19.07 16.21 10.87
N CYS A 28 -18.17 15.28 11.21
CA CYS A 28 -17.09 15.58 12.15
C CYS A 28 -16.09 16.60 11.60
N ALA A 29 -15.31 17.22 12.48
CA ALA A 29 -14.35 18.26 12.11
C ALA A 29 -13.35 17.81 11.04
N ILE A 30 -12.92 16.54 11.06
CA ILE A 30 -11.98 15.98 10.11
C ILE A 30 -12.63 15.84 8.72
N CYS A 31 -13.86 15.30 8.66
CA CYS A 31 -14.59 15.14 7.40
C CYS A 31 -15.06 16.46 6.78
N GLN A 32 -15.07 17.54 7.57
CA GLN A 32 -15.39 18.91 7.11
C GLN A 32 -14.14 19.78 6.95
N SER A 33 -12.95 19.24 7.19
CA SER A 33 -11.69 19.96 7.01
C SER A 33 -11.51 20.43 5.58
N THR A 34 -10.94 21.62 5.41
CA THR A 34 -10.53 22.16 4.11
C THR A 34 -9.05 21.92 3.81
N ASP A 35 -8.29 21.35 4.77
CA ASP A 35 -6.92 20.95 4.55
C ASP A 35 -6.87 19.71 3.63
N PRO A 36 -6.21 19.79 2.47
CA PRO A 36 -6.05 18.64 1.57
C PRO A 36 -5.41 17.40 2.23
N LYS A 37 -4.60 17.58 3.28
CA LYS A 37 -3.95 16.48 4.01
C LYS A 37 -4.91 15.68 4.87
N ASP A 38 -6.10 16.24 5.19
CA ASP A 38 -7.18 15.52 5.86
C ASP A 38 -8.07 14.74 4.87
N HIS A 39 -7.93 14.98 3.57
CA HIS A 39 -8.65 14.25 2.53
C HIS A 39 -7.81 13.06 2.05
N ARG A 40 -8.29 11.85 2.30
CA ARG A 40 -7.51 10.62 2.10
C ARG A 40 -8.29 9.60 1.26
N LEU A 41 -7.79 9.26 0.11
CA LEU A 41 -8.22 8.09 -0.67
C LEU A 41 -7.77 6.81 0.05
N ARG A 42 -8.37 5.65 -0.31
CA ARG A 42 -8.00 4.34 0.26
C ARG A 42 -6.53 4.04 0.05
N ALA A 43 -5.94 3.38 1.04
CA ALA A 43 -4.51 3.12 1.10
C ALA A 43 -3.97 2.43 -0.16
N SER A 44 -3.00 3.06 -0.79
CA SER A 44 -2.25 2.52 -1.93
C SER A 44 -0.99 3.37 -2.13
N VAL A 45 0.06 2.78 -2.67
CA VAL A 45 1.30 3.48 -3.00
C VAL A 45 1.81 3.12 -4.39
N LEU A 46 2.48 4.06 -5.03
CA LEU A 46 3.27 3.86 -6.24
C LEU A 46 4.74 3.73 -5.86
N ILE A 47 5.40 2.71 -6.37
CA ILE A 47 6.83 2.48 -6.24
C ILE A 47 7.46 2.65 -7.62
N GLU A 48 8.38 3.59 -7.73
CA GLU A 48 9.13 3.85 -8.95
C GLU A 48 10.61 3.55 -8.73
N LEU A 49 11.11 2.58 -9.47
CA LEU A 49 12.52 2.21 -9.54
C LEU A 49 12.99 2.43 -10.99
N PRO A 50 14.29 2.56 -11.27
CA PRO A 50 14.76 2.63 -12.65
C PRO A 50 14.20 1.47 -13.50
N ASN A 51 13.41 1.79 -14.53
CA ASN A 51 12.75 0.88 -15.46
C ASN A 51 11.68 -0.05 -14.84
N LEU A 52 11.20 0.22 -13.63
CA LEU A 52 10.14 -0.56 -12.98
C LEU A 52 9.20 0.36 -12.19
N THR A 53 7.92 0.34 -12.54
CA THR A 53 6.86 1.09 -11.85
C THR A 53 5.81 0.11 -11.34
N LEU A 54 5.59 0.08 -10.04
CA LEU A 54 4.67 -0.82 -9.36
C LEU A 54 3.64 -0.04 -8.56
N ALA A 55 2.41 -0.52 -8.51
CA ALA A 55 1.45 -0.09 -7.49
C ALA A 55 1.32 -1.19 -6.42
N ILE A 56 1.15 -0.79 -5.16
CA ILE A 56 0.73 -1.71 -4.11
C ILE A 56 -0.72 -1.36 -3.79
N ASP A 57 -1.59 -2.35 -4.01
CA ASP A 57 -3.04 -2.29 -3.93
C ASP A 57 -3.72 -1.38 -4.98
N ALA A 58 -4.93 -1.76 -5.36
CA ALA A 58 -5.78 -1.07 -6.33
C ALA A 58 -7.23 -1.05 -5.82
N GLY A 59 -7.48 -0.23 -4.82
CA GLY A 59 -8.81 -0.03 -4.22
C GLY A 59 -9.77 0.74 -5.13
N PRO A 60 -10.98 1.08 -4.64
CA PRO A 60 -12.01 1.75 -5.44
C PRO A 60 -11.58 3.09 -6.03
N ASP A 61 -10.56 3.71 -5.45
CA ASP A 61 -10.03 5.01 -5.89
C ASP A 61 -8.92 4.90 -6.95
N PHE A 62 -8.56 3.69 -7.39
CA PHE A 62 -7.41 3.41 -8.25
C PHE A 62 -7.37 4.32 -9.48
N ARG A 63 -8.48 4.46 -10.21
CA ARG A 63 -8.55 5.35 -11.37
C ARG A 63 -8.20 6.80 -11.02
N GLN A 64 -8.78 7.35 -9.94
CA GLN A 64 -8.52 8.71 -9.49
C GLN A 64 -7.06 8.87 -9.04
N GLN A 65 -6.51 7.88 -8.37
CA GLN A 65 -5.11 7.82 -7.92
C GLN A 65 -4.14 7.87 -9.10
N MET A 66 -4.35 7.03 -10.11
CA MET A 66 -3.52 7.00 -11.33
C MET A 66 -3.56 8.33 -12.09
N LEU A 67 -4.75 8.92 -12.24
CA LEU A 67 -4.92 10.21 -12.93
C LEU A 67 -4.26 11.36 -12.16
N ARG A 68 -4.41 11.41 -10.83
CA ARG A 68 -3.80 12.44 -9.98
C ARG A 68 -2.28 12.35 -9.99
N ALA A 69 -1.74 11.14 -9.87
CA ALA A 69 -0.30 10.88 -9.92
C ALA A 69 0.28 10.94 -11.34
N LYS A 70 -0.58 11.13 -12.37
CA LYS A 70 -0.20 11.19 -13.80
C LYS A 70 0.57 9.95 -14.26
N VAL A 71 0.26 8.78 -13.69
CA VAL A 71 0.89 7.52 -14.06
C VAL A 71 0.63 7.22 -15.54
N ARG A 72 1.69 7.08 -16.32
CA ARG A 72 1.62 6.80 -17.77
C ARG A 72 2.00 5.37 -18.10
N HIS A 73 2.70 4.72 -17.20
CA HIS A 73 3.14 3.34 -17.34
C HIS A 73 3.07 2.67 -15.97
N LEU A 74 2.64 1.41 -15.97
CA LEU A 74 2.61 0.57 -14.77
C LEU A 74 2.98 -0.85 -15.20
N ASP A 75 3.97 -1.44 -14.53
CA ASP A 75 4.48 -2.77 -14.89
C ASP A 75 3.70 -3.89 -14.21
N ALA A 76 3.36 -3.70 -12.95
CA ALA A 76 2.58 -4.67 -12.18
C ALA A 76 1.87 -4.03 -10.98
N ILE A 77 0.93 -4.78 -10.40
CA ILE A 77 0.33 -4.50 -9.10
C ILE A 77 0.68 -5.64 -8.14
N LEU A 78 1.11 -5.27 -6.93
CA LEU A 78 1.26 -6.19 -5.81
C LEU A 78 0.05 -6.03 -4.90
N LEU A 79 -0.65 -7.11 -4.60
CA LEU A 79 -1.80 -7.07 -3.70
C LEU A 79 -1.41 -7.59 -2.31
N THR A 80 -1.76 -6.81 -1.30
CA THR A 80 -1.49 -7.15 0.10
C THR A 80 -2.45 -8.22 0.61
N HIS A 81 -3.75 -8.06 0.35
CA HIS A 81 -4.82 -8.97 0.77
C HIS A 81 -6.12 -8.72 -0.01
N GLU A 82 -7.18 -9.49 0.31
CA GLU A 82 -8.42 -9.54 -0.49
C GLU A 82 -9.52 -8.55 -0.11
N HIS A 83 -9.32 -7.62 0.83
CA HIS A 83 -10.34 -6.63 1.16
C HIS A 83 -10.66 -5.69 0.00
N LYS A 84 -11.91 -5.22 -0.07
CA LYS A 84 -12.44 -4.41 -1.18
C LYS A 84 -11.68 -3.10 -1.38
N ASP A 85 -11.27 -2.47 -0.31
CA ASP A 85 -10.50 -1.23 -0.34
C ASP A 85 -9.09 -1.40 -0.93
N HIS A 86 -8.63 -2.64 -1.13
CA HIS A 86 -7.35 -2.97 -1.74
C HIS A 86 -7.46 -3.56 -3.15
N ILE A 87 -8.63 -4.09 -3.57
CA ILE A 87 -8.75 -4.78 -4.85
C ILE A 87 -9.86 -4.23 -5.77
N ALA A 88 -10.85 -3.47 -5.26
CA ALA A 88 -12.07 -3.19 -6.02
C ALA A 88 -11.89 -2.29 -7.26
N GLY A 89 -10.75 -1.61 -7.40
CA GLY A 89 -10.42 -0.77 -8.55
C GLY A 89 -9.72 -1.50 -9.70
N LEU A 90 -9.50 -2.80 -9.59
CA LEU A 90 -8.75 -3.57 -10.60
C LEU A 90 -9.44 -3.64 -11.96
N ASP A 91 -10.72 -3.33 -12.07
CA ASP A 91 -11.37 -3.21 -13.38
C ASP A 91 -10.74 -2.11 -14.27
N ASP A 92 -10.21 -1.06 -13.65
CA ASP A 92 -9.59 0.07 -14.36
C ASP A 92 -8.21 -0.25 -14.95
N ILE A 93 -7.61 -1.42 -14.66
CA ILE A 93 -6.35 -1.84 -15.31
C ILE A 93 -6.51 -2.05 -16.83
N ARG A 94 -7.73 -2.11 -17.32
CA ARG A 94 -8.03 -2.18 -18.77
C ARG A 94 -7.27 -1.16 -19.60
N ALA A 95 -7.09 0.05 -19.05
CA ALA A 95 -6.31 1.09 -19.72
C ALA A 95 -4.85 0.63 -19.99
N PHE A 96 -4.25 -0.06 -19.03
CA PHE A 96 -2.91 -0.63 -19.17
C PHE A 96 -2.89 -1.87 -20.06
N ASN A 97 -3.95 -2.72 -20.03
CA ASN A 97 -4.07 -3.83 -21.00
C ASN A 97 -4.07 -3.31 -22.45
N TYR A 98 -4.83 -2.25 -22.74
CA TYR A 98 -4.86 -1.64 -24.09
C TYR A 98 -3.51 -1.04 -24.46
N GLN A 99 -2.84 -0.37 -23.54
CA GLN A 99 -1.52 0.21 -23.79
C GLN A 99 -0.46 -0.86 -24.08
N ARG A 100 -0.46 -1.95 -23.29
CA ARG A 100 0.52 -3.04 -23.37
C ARG A 100 0.21 -4.04 -24.49
N GLN A 101 -1.04 -4.11 -24.95
CA GLN A 101 -1.58 -5.17 -25.81
C GLN A 101 -1.36 -6.58 -25.22
N ALA A 102 -1.37 -6.72 -23.89
CA ALA A 102 -1.10 -7.94 -23.13
C ALA A 102 -1.90 -7.98 -21.83
N ASP A 103 -1.93 -9.14 -21.21
CA ASP A 103 -2.47 -9.31 -19.87
C ASP A 103 -1.61 -8.57 -18.85
N PHE A 104 -2.25 -8.07 -17.78
CA PHE A 104 -1.59 -7.23 -16.81
C PHE A 104 -1.12 -8.04 -15.60
N PRO A 105 0.18 -7.96 -15.22
CA PRO A 105 0.73 -8.73 -14.11
C PRO A 105 0.15 -8.29 -12.76
N ILE A 106 -0.47 -9.23 -12.06
CA ILE A 106 -0.96 -9.08 -10.69
C ILE A 106 -0.25 -10.09 -9.80
N TYR A 107 0.53 -9.59 -8.87
CA TYR A 107 1.22 -10.41 -7.88
C TYR A 107 0.37 -10.52 -6.62
N CYS A 108 -0.05 -11.73 -6.25
CA CYS A 108 -0.92 -11.95 -5.11
C CYS A 108 -0.79 -13.37 -4.54
N THR A 109 -1.31 -13.60 -3.34
CA THR A 109 -1.42 -14.95 -2.79
C THR A 109 -2.53 -15.75 -3.50
N PRO A 110 -2.50 -17.10 -3.47
CA PRO A 110 -3.62 -17.91 -3.99
C PRO A 110 -4.97 -17.56 -3.36
N LYS A 111 -4.99 -17.12 -2.11
CA LYS A 111 -6.21 -16.70 -1.41
C LYS A 111 -6.79 -15.42 -2.03
N VAL A 112 -5.93 -14.46 -2.35
CA VAL A 112 -6.34 -13.22 -3.04
C VAL A 112 -6.82 -13.54 -4.45
N GLU A 113 -6.15 -14.44 -5.20
CA GLU A 113 -6.63 -14.89 -6.51
C GLU A 113 -8.05 -15.45 -6.47
N MET A 114 -8.39 -16.27 -5.45
CA MET A 114 -9.75 -16.75 -5.28
C MET A 114 -10.76 -15.62 -5.11
N ALA A 115 -10.39 -14.58 -4.38
CA ALA A 115 -11.24 -13.39 -4.23
C ALA A 115 -11.36 -12.63 -5.57
N LEU A 116 -10.28 -12.45 -6.33
CA LEU A 116 -10.34 -11.83 -7.66
C LEU A 116 -11.25 -12.60 -8.61
N LYS A 117 -11.16 -13.92 -8.66
CA LYS A 117 -12.05 -14.77 -9.49
C LYS A 117 -13.54 -14.64 -9.11
N ARG A 118 -13.83 -14.45 -7.83
CA ARG A 118 -15.22 -14.21 -7.36
C ARG A 118 -15.70 -12.80 -7.73
N GLU A 119 -14.86 -11.78 -7.53
CA GLU A 119 -15.25 -10.38 -7.69
C GLU A 119 -15.27 -9.93 -9.16
N PHE A 120 -14.34 -10.44 -9.95
CA PHE A 120 -14.17 -10.13 -11.37
C PHE A 120 -14.41 -11.36 -12.24
N TYR A 121 -15.40 -12.22 -11.87
CA TYR A 121 -15.67 -13.50 -12.52
C TYR A 121 -15.72 -13.40 -14.05
N TYR A 122 -16.27 -12.31 -14.58
CA TYR A 122 -16.38 -12.02 -16.01
C TYR A 122 -15.01 -11.91 -16.73
N ALA A 123 -13.96 -11.56 -16.00
CA ALA A 123 -12.61 -11.49 -16.53
C ALA A 123 -11.89 -12.85 -16.57
N PHE A 124 -12.43 -13.85 -15.86
CA PHE A 124 -11.90 -15.21 -15.79
C PHE A 124 -12.74 -16.24 -16.52
N GLU A 125 -13.75 -15.83 -17.27
CA GLU A 125 -14.55 -16.73 -18.13
C GLU A 125 -13.71 -17.32 -19.26
N ALA A 126 -14.07 -18.51 -19.74
CA ALA A 126 -13.35 -19.17 -20.84
C ALA A 126 -13.39 -18.36 -22.15
N ASN A 127 -14.44 -17.57 -22.36
CA ASN A 127 -14.62 -16.69 -23.51
C ASN A 127 -15.08 -15.30 -23.01
N PRO A 128 -14.18 -14.51 -22.41
CA PRO A 128 -14.56 -13.24 -21.83
C PRO A 128 -14.91 -12.21 -22.90
N TYR A 129 -15.81 -11.28 -22.56
CA TYR A 129 -16.12 -10.16 -23.43
C TYR A 129 -14.84 -9.33 -23.74
N PRO A 130 -14.61 -8.91 -24.99
CA PRO A 130 -13.32 -8.27 -25.38
C PRO A 130 -12.93 -7.01 -24.63
N GLY A 131 -13.82 -6.39 -23.88
CA GLY A 131 -13.57 -5.14 -23.13
C GLY A 131 -13.26 -5.34 -21.64
N VAL A 132 -13.21 -6.57 -21.14
CA VAL A 132 -12.92 -6.84 -19.72
C VAL A 132 -11.44 -6.68 -19.38
N PRO A 133 -11.08 -6.46 -18.11
CA PRO A 133 -9.68 -6.50 -17.69
C PRO A 133 -9.09 -7.89 -17.91
N ARG A 134 -7.82 -7.94 -18.26
CA ARG A 134 -7.08 -9.19 -18.45
C ARG A 134 -5.94 -9.25 -17.44
N PHE A 135 -5.99 -10.28 -16.58
CA PHE A 135 -5.05 -10.48 -15.48
C PHE A 135 -4.06 -11.59 -15.79
N GLU A 136 -2.78 -11.32 -15.64
CA GLU A 136 -1.72 -12.33 -15.54
C GLU A 136 -1.42 -12.53 -14.05
N ILE A 137 -2.02 -13.56 -13.45
CA ILE A 137 -1.83 -13.84 -12.03
C ILE A 137 -0.46 -14.47 -11.79
N ARG A 138 0.32 -13.87 -10.90
CA ARG A 138 1.63 -14.34 -10.44
C ARG A 138 1.58 -14.56 -8.94
N HIS A 139 1.69 -15.82 -8.53
CA HIS A 139 1.57 -16.16 -7.12
C HIS A 139 2.76 -15.67 -6.29
N LEU A 140 2.44 -15.06 -5.15
CA LEU A 140 3.38 -14.70 -4.10
C LEU A 140 3.24 -15.65 -2.89
N SER A 141 4.36 -15.85 -2.24
CA SER A 141 4.46 -16.40 -0.88
C SER A 141 5.29 -15.47 -0.02
N VAL A 142 5.22 -15.66 1.29
CA VAL A 142 6.10 -14.97 2.25
C VAL A 142 7.57 -15.26 1.92
N GLY A 143 8.42 -14.24 1.95
CA GLY A 143 9.83 -14.34 1.65
C GLY A 143 10.23 -13.58 0.38
N ARG A 144 11.41 -13.88 -0.12
CA ARG A 144 12.01 -13.14 -1.24
C ARG A 144 11.47 -13.61 -2.58
N PHE A 145 11.12 -12.64 -3.43
CA PHE A 145 10.77 -12.85 -4.84
C PHE A 145 11.43 -11.78 -5.71
N GLN A 146 11.33 -11.94 -7.02
CA GLN A 146 11.97 -11.04 -7.98
C GLN A 146 10.99 -10.53 -9.01
N ILE A 147 11.06 -9.24 -9.31
CA ILE A 147 10.42 -8.62 -10.47
C ILE A 147 11.50 -7.93 -11.27
N ASP A 148 11.66 -8.32 -12.54
CA ASP A 148 12.78 -7.91 -13.38
C ASP A 148 14.12 -8.16 -12.66
N THR A 149 14.92 -7.14 -12.44
CA THR A 149 16.21 -7.24 -11.73
C THR A 149 16.12 -6.96 -10.23
N TYR A 150 14.93 -6.61 -9.74
CA TYR A 150 14.71 -6.18 -8.36
C TYR A 150 14.27 -7.31 -7.45
N GLN A 151 14.97 -7.49 -6.34
CA GLN A 151 14.57 -8.39 -5.26
C GLN A 151 13.67 -7.65 -4.26
N ILE A 152 12.54 -8.25 -3.93
CA ILE A 152 11.53 -7.70 -3.02
C ILE A 152 11.25 -8.77 -1.96
N ASP A 153 11.20 -8.37 -0.69
CA ASP A 153 10.82 -9.30 0.37
C ASP A 153 9.34 -9.10 0.73
N ALA A 154 8.54 -10.15 0.59
CA ALA A 154 7.17 -10.20 1.12
C ALA A 154 7.21 -10.55 2.62
N ILE A 155 6.67 -9.65 3.42
CA ILE A 155 6.63 -9.69 4.89
C ILE A 155 5.25 -10.14 5.32
N GLU A 156 5.17 -11.18 6.15
CA GLU A 156 3.89 -11.61 6.71
C GLU A 156 3.48 -10.73 7.89
N VAL A 157 2.29 -10.16 7.80
CA VAL A 157 1.64 -9.48 8.92
C VAL A 157 0.22 -9.99 9.07
N TRP A 158 -0.40 -9.77 10.23
CA TRP A 158 -1.71 -10.30 10.53
C TRP A 158 -2.71 -9.20 10.81
N HIS A 159 -3.79 -9.20 10.06
CA HIS A 159 -4.98 -8.40 10.25
C HIS A 159 -6.03 -9.24 10.98
N HIS A 160 -6.03 -9.22 12.31
CA HIS A 160 -6.75 -10.18 13.14
C HIS A 160 -6.32 -11.62 12.81
N GLN A 161 -7.14 -12.40 12.11
CA GLN A 161 -6.86 -13.78 11.68
C GLN A 161 -6.53 -13.89 10.18
N MET A 162 -6.45 -12.77 9.48
CA MET A 162 -6.15 -12.73 8.06
C MET A 162 -4.67 -12.42 7.83
N GLN A 163 -4.04 -13.22 6.98
CA GLN A 163 -2.70 -12.93 6.47
C GLN A 163 -2.74 -11.75 5.51
N VAL A 164 -1.85 -10.81 5.72
CA VAL A 164 -1.61 -9.65 4.84
C VAL A 164 -0.13 -9.63 4.49
N LEU A 165 0.21 -9.27 3.26
CA LEU A 165 1.58 -9.10 2.83
C LEU A 165 1.99 -7.61 2.91
N GLY A 166 3.06 -7.33 3.65
CA GLY A 166 3.84 -6.11 3.47
C GLY A 166 4.97 -6.37 2.46
N PHE A 167 5.60 -5.31 1.96
CA PHE A 167 6.66 -5.41 0.96
C PHE A 167 7.87 -4.57 1.35
N ARG A 168 9.07 -5.17 1.29
CA ARG A 168 10.33 -4.47 1.51
C ARG A 168 11.12 -4.33 0.21
N PHE A 169 11.54 -3.10 -0.08
CA PHE A 169 12.37 -2.69 -1.21
C PHE A 169 13.69 -2.14 -0.70
N GLY A 170 14.71 -2.97 -0.58
CA GLY A 170 16.00 -2.56 0.00
C GLY A 170 15.84 -2.01 1.42
N LYS A 171 16.02 -0.70 1.61
CA LYS A 171 15.91 -0.02 2.91
C LYS A 171 14.56 0.66 3.18
N MET A 172 13.56 0.39 2.38
CA MET A 172 12.19 0.87 2.57
C MET A 172 11.24 -0.31 2.72
N ALA A 173 10.31 -0.26 3.69
CA ALA A 173 9.24 -1.21 3.84
C ALA A 173 7.87 -0.51 3.89
N TYR A 174 6.88 -1.09 3.22
CA TYR A 174 5.48 -0.69 3.23
C TYR A 174 4.64 -1.81 3.86
N ILE A 175 3.96 -1.49 4.95
CA ILE A 175 3.06 -2.38 5.68
C ILE A 175 1.74 -1.66 5.90
N THR A 176 0.65 -2.27 5.49
CA THR A 176 -0.72 -1.81 5.77
C THR A 176 -1.50 -2.90 6.46
N ASP A 177 -2.61 -2.54 7.12
CA ASP A 177 -3.57 -3.47 7.72
C ASP A 177 -2.99 -4.48 8.72
N ALA A 178 -1.88 -4.10 9.35
CA ALA A 178 -1.25 -4.92 10.38
C ALA A 178 -1.87 -4.67 11.76
N LYS A 179 -2.07 -5.75 12.51
CA LYS A 179 -2.32 -5.76 13.95
C LYS A 179 -1.21 -6.48 14.70
N THR A 180 -0.63 -7.52 14.11
CA THR A 180 0.48 -8.25 14.71
C THR A 180 1.51 -8.62 13.64
N VAL A 181 2.77 -8.63 14.07
CA VAL A 181 3.92 -9.05 13.25
C VAL A 181 4.75 -9.99 14.10
N SER A 182 5.06 -11.18 13.59
CA SER A 182 5.84 -12.17 14.32
C SER A 182 7.29 -11.71 14.57
N ALA A 183 7.94 -12.25 15.58
CA ALA A 183 9.35 -11.93 15.86
C ALA A 183 10.26 -12.26 14.66
N LEU A 184 9.96 -13.34 13.92
CA LEU A 184 10.69 -13.72 12.71
C LEU A 184 10.53 -12.66 11.62
N GLU A 185 9.32 -12.18 11.37
CA GLU A 185 9.07 -11.17 10.34
C GLU A 185 9.68 -9.81 10.71
N LYS A 186 9.71 -9.46 12.02
CA LYS A 186 10.40 -8.26 12.51
C LYS A 186 11.91 -8.28 12.21
N THR A 187 12.56 -9.44 12.16
CA THR A 187 13.98 -9.53 11.77
C THR A 187 14.22 -9.07 10.33
N LYS A 188 13.24 -9.24 9.45
CA LYS A 188 13.31 -8.77 8.07
C LYS A 188 13.12 -7.26 7.93
N LEU A 189 12.72 -6.56 9.00
CA LEU A 189 12.49 -5.11 9.03
C LEU A 189 13.64 -4.33 9.68
N GLN A 190 14.79 -4.97 9.90
CA GLN A 190 15.95 -4.30 10.47
C GLN A 190 16.65 -3.39 9.44
N ASP A 191 17.34 -2.35 9.93
CA ASP A 191 18.17 -1.44 9.12
C ASP A 191 17.39 -0.71 8.00
N LEU A 192 16.16 -0.28 8.29
CA LEU A 192 15.34 0.50 7.38
C LEU A 192 15.69 2.00 7.44
N ASP A 193 15.77 2.63 6.28
CA ASP A 193 15.74 4.08 6.17
C ASP A 193 14.30 4.60 6.33
N ILE A 194 13.33 3.90 5.73
CA ILE A 194 11.91 4.28 5.75
C ILE A 194 11.03 3.07 6.11
N LEU A 195 10.14 3.27 7.07
CA LEU A 195 9.04 2.37 7.38
C LEU A 195 7.70 3.07 7.15
N VAL A 196 6.85 2.52 6.30
CA VAL A 196 5.43 2.88 6.22
C VAL A 196 4.64 1.82 6.97
N ILE A 197 3.81 2.24 7.94
CA ILE A 197 3.02 1.33 8.78
C ILE A 197 1.62 1.91 9.01
N ASN A 198 0.60 1.06 9.09
CA ASN A 198 -0.75 1.53 9.39
C ASN A 198 -0.89 2.00 10.84
N ALA A 199 -1.67 3.05 11.03
CA ALA A 199 -2.23 3.45 12.31
C ALA A 199 -3.67 3.94 12.08
N LEU A 200 -4.66 3.14 12.50
CA LEU A 200 -6.05 3.40 12.12
C LEU A 200 -6.62 4.66 12.80
N HIS A 201 -6.42 4.78 14.11
CA HIS A 201 -6.85 5.88 14.97
C HIS A 201 -6.17 5.79 16.35
N GLN A 202 -6.58 6.64 17.31
CA GLN A 202 -5.95 6.68 18.63
C GLN A 202 -6.43 5.58 19.58
N TYR A 203 -7.59 4.95 19.33
CA TYR A 203 -8.20 3.96 20.21
C TYR A 203 -7.80 2.53 19.84
N PRO A 204 -7.85 1.57 20.78
CA PRO A 204 -7.62 0.16 20.48
C PRO A 204 -8.55 -0.37 19.38
N HIS A 205 -8.02 -1.20 18.48
CA HIS A 205 -8.79 -1.85 17.42
C HIS A 205 -8.37 -3.33 17.32
N PRO A 206 -9.32 -4.26 17.03
CA PRO A 206 -9.02 -5.69 17.03
C PRO A 206 -8.14 -6.15 15.87
N SER A 207 -8.12 -5.42 14.76
CA SER A 207 -7.46 -5.85 13.52
C SER A 207 -6.41 -4.89 12.96
N HIS A 208 -6.29 -3.68 13.49
CA HIS A 208 -5.28 -2.70 13.08
C HIS A 208 -4.48 -2.21 14.27
N PHE A 209 -3.24 -1.78 14.04
CA PHE A 209 -2.54 -0.96 15.00
C PHE A 209 -3.30 0.36 15.22
N ASN A 210 -3.42 0.76 16.48
CA ASN A 210 -3.71 2.14 16.84
C ASN A 210 -2.41 2.96 16.89
N LEU A 211 -2.51 4.26 17.19
CA LEU A 211 -1.33 5.13 17.25
C LEU A 211 -0.28 4.64 18.24
N ALA A 212 -0.66 4.31 19.47
CA ALA A 212 0.28 3.86 20.50
C ALA A 212 1.00 2.58 20.08
N GLU A 213 0.26 1.58 19.61
CA GLU A 213 0.83 0.30 19.14
C GLU A 213 1.75 0.49 17.92
N ALA A 214 1.43 1.41 17.00
CA ALA A 214 2.28 1.73 15.87
C ALA A 214 3.58 2.41 16.32
N LEU A 215 3.52 3.32 17.29
CA LEU A 215 4.71 3.96 17.87
C LEU A 215 5.60 2.96 18.63
N ASP A 216 5.01 2.03 19.39
CA ASP A 216 5.75 0.95 20.06
C ASP A 216 6.46 0.05 19.03
N PHE A 217 5.77 -0.31 17.95
CA PHE A 217 6.36 -1.07 16.85
C PHE A 217 7.52 -0.33 16.18
N ILE A 218 7.36 0.97 15.89
CA ILE A 218 8.42 1.83 15.34
C ILE A 218 9.63 1.89 16.29
N ALA A 219 9.38 2.02 17.60
CA ALA A 219 10.45 2.05 18.61
C ALA A 219 11.21 0.72 18.70
N GLU A 220 10.56 -0.41 18.40
CA GLU A 220 11.19 -1.74 18.35
C GLU A 220 12.03 -1.91 17.05
N ILE A 221 11.48 -1.54 15.88
CA ILE A 221 12.15 -1.70 14.57
C ILE A 221 13.27 -0.67 14.37
N LYS A 222 13.13 0.54 14.90
CA LYS A 222 14.09 1.66 14.84
C LYS A 222 14.48 2.09 13.42
N PRO A 223 13.52 2.33 12.52
CA PRO A 223 13.81 2.91 11.21
C PRO A 223 14.30 4.36 11.38
N LYS A 224 14.99 4.90 10.37
CA LYS A 224 15.41 6.31 10.40
C LYS A 224 14.22 7.26 10.34
N GLN A 225 13.23 6.95 9.50
CA GLN A 225 11.98 7.69 9.33
C GLN A 225 10.80 6.74 9.24
N SER A 226 9.65 7.14 9.77
CA SER A 226 8.40 6.38 9.70
C SER A 226 7.25 7.25 9.21
N TYR A 227 6.34 6.62 8.44
CA TYR A 227 5.14 7.27 7.95
C TYR A 227 3.92 6.44 8.30
N LEU A 228 2.95 7.07 8.99
CA LEU A 228 1.70 6.41 9.36
C LEU A 228 0.70 6.52 8.22
N THR A 229 0.09 5.41 7.85
CA THR A 229 -0.90 5.29 6.77
C THR A 229 -2.16 4.57 7.23
N HIS A 230 -3.14 4.36 6.34
CA HIS A 230 -4.42 3.71 6.62
C HIS A 230 -5.23 4.42 7.72
N ILE A 231 -5.25 5.75 7.64
CA ILE A 231 -5.74 6.67 8.66
C ILE A 231 -7.26 6.87 8.51
N SER A 232 -8.01 6.77 9.62
CA SER A 232 -9.44 7.05 9.65
C SER A 232 -9.75 8.48 10.07
N HIS A 233 -11.00 8.92 9.87
CA HIS A 233 -11.49 10.21 10.35
C HIS A 233 -11.55 10.34 11.89
N LEU A 234 -11.32 9.25 12.63
CA LEU A 234 -11.23 9.25 14.08
C LEU A 234 -9.81 9.50 14.60
N PHE A 235 -8.86 9.71 13.70
CA PHE A 235 -7.45 9.89 14.08
C PHE A 235 -7.20 11.30 14.65
N GLY A 236 -7.78 12.32 14.06
CA GLY A 236 -7.60 13.74 14.34
C GLY A 236 -7.15 14.51 13.09
N LEU A 237 -7.10 15.83 13.17
CA LEU A 237 -6.63 16.70 12.10
C LEU A 237 -5.12 16.50 11.85
N HIS A 238 -4.73 16.45 10.58
CA HIS A 238 -3.36 16.12 10.17
C HIS A 238 -2.29 16.96 10.87
N GLU A 239 -2.41 18.28 10.82
CA GLU A 239 -1.41 19.17 11.42
C GLU A 239 -1.31 19.02 12.94
N GLN A 240 -2.47 18.89 13.62
CA GLN A 240 -2.50 18.76 15.08
C GLN A 240 -1.84 17.47 15.54
N ILE A 241 -2.17 16.34 14.91
CA ILE A 241 -1.59 15.06 15.29
C ILE A 241 -0.12 15.01 14.90
N ASN A 242 0.22 15.44 13.70
CA ASN A 242 1.61 15.41 13.22
C ASN A 242 2.56 16.22 14.13
N ALA A 243 2.08 17.32 14.72
CA ALA A 243 2.85 18.12 15.67
C ALA A 243 3.10 17.42 17.03
N THR A 244 2.40 16.34 17.34
CA THR A 244 2.55 15.58 18.60
C THR A 244 3.39 14.31 18.44
N LEU A 245 3.74 13.94 17.19
CA LEU A 245 4.50 12.73 16.91
C LEU A 245 5.99 12.92 17.23
N PRO A 246 6.74 11.83 17.47
CA PRO A 246 8.19 11.88 17.55
C PRO A 246 8.81 12.44 16.25
N ASP A 247 9.98 13.09 16.34
CA ASP A 247 10.65 13.76 15.23
C ASP A 247 10.85 12.88 13.97
N ASN A 248 11.01 11.58 14.18
CA ASN A 248 11.20 10.62 13.10
C ASN A 248 9.90 9.94 12.64
N VAL A 249 8.72 10.40 13.05
CA VAL A 249 7.41 9.86 12.68
C VAL A 249 6.54 10.96 12.11
N GLN A 250 5.90 10.69 10.97
CA GLN A 250 4.99 11.63 10.32
C GLN A 250 3.71 10.91 9.86
N LEU A 251 2.62 11.66 9.75
CA LEU A 251 1.45 11.17 9.04
C LEU A 251 1.70 11.22 7.53
N ALA A 252 1.43 10.14 6.83
CA ALA A 252 1.33 10.19 5.38
C ALA A 252 0.11 11.02 4.96
N TYR A 253 0.15 11.56 3.76
CA TYR A 253 -0.99 12.19 3.08
C TYR A 253 -0.92 11.89 1.59
N ASP A 254 -2.03 12.03 0.93
CA ASP A 254 -2.17 11.73 -0.48
C ASP A 254 -1.32 12.64 -1.36
N GLY A 255 -0.43 12.05 -2.16
CA GLY A 255 0.54 12.77 -3.01
C GLY A 255 1.91 13.01 -2.35
N LEU A 256 2.10 12.64 -1.08
CA LEU A 256 3.44 12.68 -0.47
C LEU A 256 4.37 11.72 -1.22
N ALA A 257 5.54 12.22 -1.63
CA ALA A 257 6.57 11.43 -2.32
C ALA A 257 7.84 11.35 -1.47
N LEU A 258 8.40 10.16 -1.35
CA LEU A 258 9.58 9.86 -0.56
C LEU A 258 10.63 9.19 -1.44
N THR A 259 11.87 9.64 -1.36
CA THR A 259 12.99 8.96 -2.00
C THR A 259 13.63 7.98 -1.03
N PHE A 260 13.95 6.78 -1.48
CA PHE A 260 14.61 5.76 -0.67
C PHE A 260 15.79 5.11 -1.42
N ASN A 261 16.71 4.55 -0.64
CA ASN A 261 17.82 3.78 -1.19
C ASN A 261 17.39 2.35 -1.42
N TYR A 262 17.52 1.89 -2.66
CA TYR A 262 17.42 0.48 -2.99
C TYR A 262 18.82 -0.13 -2.99
N SER A 263 19.12 -0.90 -1.96
CA SER A 263 20.32 -1.75 -1.86
C SER A 263 19.90 -3.14 -1.44
N VAL A 264 20.42 -4.15 -2.10
CA VAL A 264 20.21 -5.58 -1.77
C VAL A 264 21.18 -5.99 -0.68
#